data_7f240363a555b8dd6aacdc3e8a117cc0
#
_entry.id   7f240363a555b8dd6aacdc3e8a117cc0
#
_cell.length_a   1.000
_cell.length_b   1.000
_cell.length_c   1.000
_cell.angle_alpha   90.00
_cell.angle_beta   90.00
_cell.angle_gamma   90.00
#
_symmetry.space_group_name_H-M   'P 1'
#
loop_
_entity.id
_entity.type
_entity.pdbx_description
1 polymer ?
#
loop_
_entity_poly.entity_id
_entity_poly.type
_entity_poly.pdbx_seq_one_letter_code
_entity_poly.pdbx_strand_id
1 'polypeptide(L)'
;MTNTKNIVKKAKHETAAPSTAPTSPALVVSPPASPPLKQPRRALPWIVISAILSIVLITIVVSAGVYLYVNTHRSTTLTPTRDGNTTATASEASVSNVIEKVSPSVVSIVTNTTKRTIYGAAQARAAGTGIVISRDGYILTNRHVVANASAVQVVLDDGTAYDDVKIVGVDPLNDVAYLKINGVTNLRAAEIGDSSTVRTGQHVVAIGNALGQYRNTVSSGIISGKGRSLSASDEAGGSNESLSDMFQTDAAINSGNSGGPLLNYAGQVIGINTAVASGATGIGFAIPINAVKGTMKSVLAGNRVKRAYIGIRYVDITPALAKRYHLPVAKGAYVASDDRSSVQPDSPASKAGIQDGDIITKVNGTAVGESNGFSSLIGQYTPNDVVELTILRGGKEQTVKVTLGAYAE
;
A
#
# COMPACT_ATOMS: atom_id res chain seq x y z
N MET A 1 -52.77 -1.99 -14.97
CA MET A 1 -53.31 -0.69 -15.38
C MET A 1 -52.13 0.23 -15.61
N THR A 2 -51.99 0.55 -16.88
CA THR A 2 -51.48 1.73 -17.59
C THR A 2 -50.04 2.11 -17.32
N ASN A 3 -49.10 1.82 -18.19
CA ASN A 3 -48.86 2.17 -19.60
C ASN A 3 -48.39 3.61 -19.77
N THR A 4 -47.20 3.83 -20.33
CA THR A 4 -46.85 4.65 -21.49
C THR A 4 -45.34 4.87 -21.49
N LYS A 5 -44.52 4.22 -22.28
CA LYS A 5 -44.15 4.30 -23.70
C LYS A 5 -43.67 5.69 -24.19
N ASN A 6 -42.39 5.66 -24.65
CA ASN A 6 -41.81 6.31 -25.84
C ASN A 6 -41.71 7.84 -25.90
N ILE A 7 -40.54 8.36 -26.29
CA ILE A 7 -40.28 8.75 -27.70
C ILE A 7 -38.76 9.01 -27.92
N VAL A 8 -38.22 8.27 -28.88
CA VAL A 8 -37.00 8.54 -29.63
C VAL A 8 -37.30 9.61 -30.68
N LYS A 9 -36.40 10.57 -30.90
CA LYS A 9 -36.32 11.26 -32.21
C LYS A 9 -34.89 11.64 -32.57
N LYS A 10 -34.46 10.98 -33.61
CA LYS A 10 -33.39 11.12 -34.56
C LYS A 10 -33.58 12.36 -35.42
N ALA A 11 -32.57 13.14 -35.70
CA ALA A 11 -32.56 14.06 -36.85
C ALA A 11 -31.20 13.95 -37.56
N LYS A 12 -31.36 13.61 -38.83
CA LYS A 12 -30.33 13.45 -39.85
C LYS A 12 -29.90 14.79 -40.46
N HIS A 13 -28.68 14.77 -40.95
CA HIS A 13 -28.07 15.54 -42.04
C HIS A 13 -29.03 16.11 -43.09
N GLU A 14 -28.67 17.31 -43.58
CA GLU A 14 -28.75 17.56 -45.01
C GLU A 14 -27.69 18.60 -45.46
N THR A 15 -27.02 18.21 -46.52
CA THR A 15 -25.98 18.88 -47.31
C THR A 15 -26.68 19.65 -48.43
N ALA A 16 -26.25 20.83 -48.80
CA ALA A 16 -26.47 21.38 -50.13
C ALA A 16 -25.41 22.37 -50.53
N ALA A 17 -24.75 22.08 -51.62
CA ALA A 17 -23.97 22.97 -52.49
C ALA A 17 -24.79 23.23 -53.77
N PRO A 18 -24.26 23.84 -54.80
CA PRO A 18 -24.09 25.26 -55.04
C PRO A 18 -24.89 25.73 -56.31
N SER A 19 -24.96 26.98 -56.60
CA SER A 19 -25.54 27.45 -57.90
C SER A 19 -24.66 28.48 -58.56
N THR A 20 -24.49 28.24 -59.81
CA THR A 20 -23.69 28.84 -60.88
C THR A 20 -24.36 30.07 -61.51
N ALA A 21 -23.54 31.06 -61.87
CA ALA A 21 -23.47 31.87 -63.08
C ALA A 21 -24.69 32.71 -63.51
N PRO A 22 -24.64 33.69 -64.43
CA PRO A 22 -23.71 33.83 -65.53
C PRO A 22 -23.22 35.28 -65.88
N THR A 23 -22.23 35.27 -66.72
CA THR A 23 -21.60 36.27 -67.61
C THR A 23 -22.45 37.22 -68.40
N SER A 24 -21.93 38.44 -68.72
CA SER A 24 -21.71 38.98 -70.06
C SER A 24 -21.35 40.49 -70.06
N PRO A 25 -20.95 41.11 -71.15
CA PRO A 25 -19.56 41.20 -71.59
C PRO A 25 -19.03 42.67 -71.63
N ALA A 26 -17.71 42.78 -71.73
CA ALA A 26 -16.96 44.01 -71.72
C ALA A 26 -16.80 44.61 -73.10
N LEU A 27 -16.80 45.95 -73.13
CA LEU A 27 -16.42 46.76 -74.26
C LEU A 27 -14.89 47.08 -74.24
N VAL A 28 -14.25 46.80 -75.36
CA VAL A 28 -12.82 47.08 -75.66
C VAL A 28 -12.69 48.54 -75.97
N VAL A 29 -11.77 49.26 -75.27
CA VAL A 29 -11.23 50.58 -75.70
C VAL A 29 -9.73 50.50 -75.67
N SER A 30 -9.10 50.73 -76.82
CA SER A 30 -7.65 50.77 -77.03
C SER A 30 -7.09 52.12 -76.52
N PRO A 31 -5.96 52.14 -75.82
CA PRO A 31 -5.30 53.32 -75.38
C PRO A 31 -4.21 53.79 -76.45
N PRO A 32 -3.87 55.09 -76.46
CA PRO A 32 -2.92 55.67 -77.44
C PRO A 32 -1.48 55.36 -77.08
N ALA A 33 -0.66 55.46 -78.12
CA ALA A 33 0.79 55.14 -78.15
C ALA A 33 1.64 56.06 -77.24
N SER A 34 2.52 55.40 -76.46
CA SER A 34 3.50 56.06 -75.58
C SER A 34 4.82 56.42 -76.36
N PRO A 35 5.52 57.47 -75.92
CA PRO A 35 6.80 57.87 -76.52
C PRO A 35 7.99 56.99 -76.11
N PRO A 36 9.10 56.96 -76.84
CA PRO A 36 10.19 56.00 -76.65
C PRO A 36 11.00 56.27 -75.38
N LEU A 37 11.18 55.19 -74.58
CA LEU A 37 11.97 55.17 -73.37
C LEU A 37 13.49 55.21 -73.71
N LYS A 38 14.20 56.09 -73.04
CA LYS A 38 15.67 56.14 -73.01
C LYS A 38 16.23 54.93 -72.32
N GLN A 39 17.15 54.20 -72.94
CA GLN A 39 17.86 53.06 -72.35
C GLN A 39 18.69 53.48 -71.13
N PRO A 40 18.59 52.77 -69.99
CA PRO A 40 19.47 53.04 -68.87
C PRO A 40 20.84 52.39 -69.07
N ARG A 41 21.87 53.16 -68.74
CA ARG A 41 23.28 52.75 -68.79
C ARG A 41 23.50 51.55 -67.86
N ARG A 42 24.27 50.55 -68.36
CA ARG A 42 24.66 49.31 -67.63
C ARG A 42 25.38 49.61 -66.30
N ALA A 43 24.65 49.61 -65.21
CA ALA A 43 25.21 49.56 -63.83
C ALA A 43 25.13 48.16 -63.22
N LEU A 44 25.01 47.13 -64.07
CA LEU A 44 24.69 45.75 -63.62
C LEU A 44 25.84 45.01 -62.92
N PRO A 45 27.13 45.21 -63.18
CA PRO A 45 28.19 44.43 -62.58
C PRO A 45 28.39 44.72 -61.08
N TRP A 46 28.26 45.95 -60.64
CA TRP A 46 28.54 46.36 -59.26
C TRP A 46 27.41 45.94 -58.28
N ILE A 47 26.15 45.93 -58.70
CA ILE A 47 25.03 45.51 -57.90
C ILE A 47 25.08 43.98 -57.69
N VAL A 48 25.44 43.21 -58.71
CA VAL A 48 25.61 41.77 -58.62
C VAL A 48 26.76 41.38 -57.69
N ILE A 49 27.89 42.10 -57.81
CA ILE A 49 29.09 41.88 -56.98
C ILE A 49 28.76 42.19 -55.48
N SER A 50 28.05 43.29 -55.21
CA SER A 50 27.66 43.64 -53.83
C SER A 50 26.66 42.66 -53.25
N ALA A 51 25.72 42.16 -54.06
CA ALA A 51 24.77 41.11 -53.60
C ALA A 51 25.49 39.79 -53.28
N ILE A 52 26.45 39.37 -54.09
CA ILE A 52 27.26 38.18 -53.86
C ILE A 52 28.09 38.34 -52.57
N LEU A 53 28.76 39.48 -52.39
CA LEU A 53 29.53 39.79 -51.19
C LEU A 53 28.66 39.80 -49.91
N SER A 54 27.43 40.34 -49.99
CA SER A 54 26.48 40.33 -48.88
C SER A 54 26.04 38.93 -48.54
N ILE A 55 25.75 38.05 -49.49
CA ILE A 55 25.39 36.66 -49.28
C ILE A 55 26.53 35.88 -48.62
N VAL A 56 27.77 36.09 -49.11
CA VAL A 56 28.98 35.47 -48.54
C VAL A 56 29.17 35.93 -47.07
N LEU A 57 28.98 37.18 -46.76
CA LEU A 57 29.10 37.71 -45.40
C LEU A 57 28.04 37.15 -44.49
N ILE A 58 26.79 37.07 -44.96
CA ILE A 58 25.69 36.49 -44.21
C ILE A 58 25.97 35.00 -43.93
N THR A 59 26.45 34.25 -44.93
CA THR A 59 26.78 32.82 -44.70
C THR A 59 27.92 32.62 -43.70
N ILE A 60 28.93 33.49 -43.73
CA ILE A 60 30.02 33.45 -42.72
C ILE A 60 29.49 33.76 -41.32
N VAL A 61 28.66 34.80 -41.17
CA VAL A 61 28.08 35.17 -39.87
C VAL A 61 27.17 34.08 -39.33
N VAL A 62 26.32 33.50 -40.19
CA VAL A 62 25.43 32.38 -39.79
C VAL A 62 26.26 31.15 -39.44
N SER A 63 27.28 30.81 -40.23
CA SER A 63 28.16 29.67 -39.95
C SER A 63 28.94 29.85 -38.63
N ALA A 64 29.46 31.06 -38.40
CA ALA A 64 30.12 31.39 -37.13
C ALA A 64 29.15 31.37 -35.95
N GLY A 65 27.92 31.85 -36.12
CA GLY A 65 26.85 31.78 -35.12
C GLY A 65 26.46 30.34 -34.80
N VAL A 66 26.27 29.50 -35.82
CA VAL A 66 25.99 28.06 -35.63
C VAL A 66 27.18 27.36 -34.97
N TYR A 67 28.41 27.67 -35.37
CA TYR A 67 29.61 27.10 -34.76
C TYR A 67 29.72 27.47 -33.25
N LEU A 68 29.52 28.74 -32.93
CA LEU A 68 29.49 29.21 -31.55
C LEU A 68 28.33 28.59 -30.77
N TYR A 69 27.13 28.55 -31.35
CA TYR A 69 25.96 27.93 -30.74
C TYR A 69 26.20 26.44 -30.44
N VAL A 70 26.71 25.69 -31.42
CA VAL A 70 27.02 24.25 -31.22
C VAL A 70 28.16 24.06 -30.22
N ASN A 71 29.14 24.96 -30.19
CA ASN A 71 30.28 24.83 -29.26
C ASN A 71 29.93 25.26 -27.82
N THR A 72 29.05 26.25 -27.66
CA THR A 72 28.55 26.67 -26.34
C THR A 72 27.43 25.76 -25.80
N HIS A 73 26.69 25.08 -26.71
CA HIS A 73 25.64 24.10 -26.37
C HIS A 73 26.07 22.67 -26.70
N ARG A 74 27.39 22.41 -26.73
CA ARG A 74 27.85 21.03 -26.63
C ARG A 74 27.34 20.53 -25.27
N SER A 75 26.13 19.99 -25.31
CA SER A 75 25.65 19.08 -24.27
C SER A 75 26.81 18.15 -23.95
N THR A 76 27.22 18.13 -22.72
CA THR A 76 28.05 17.06 -22.16
C THR A 76 27.48 15.78 -22.72
N THR A 77 28.09 15.22 -23.73
CA THR A 77 27.82 13.86 -24.17
C THR A 77 28.01 13.05 -22.90
N LEU A 78 26.89 12.52 -22.34
CA LEU A 78 26.94 11.45 -21.38
C LEU A 78 27.66 10.32 -22.11
N THR A 79 28.97 10.27 -22.00
CA THR A 79 29.72 9.06 -22.28
C THR A 79 29.09 8.04 -21.35
N PRO A 80 28.49 6.96 -21.84
CA PRO A 80 28.13 5.86 -20.96
C PRO A 80 29.45 5.36 -20.39
N THR A 81 29.74 5.77 -19.17
CA THR A 81 30.80 5.18 -18.37
C THR A 81 30.42 3.71 -18.23
N ARG A 82 31.05 2.88 -19.01
CA ARG A 82 30.90 1.41 -18.99
C ARG A 82 31.67 0.82 -17.81
N ASP A 83 31.75 1.56 -16.74
CA ASP A 83 32.18 1.06 -15.44
C ASP A 83 30.93 0.68 -14.69
N GLY A 84 30.60 -0.63 -14.70
CA GLY A 84 29.51 -1.26 -13.99
C GLY A 84 29.61 -1.15 -12.47
N ASN A 85 30.10 -0.04 -11.95
CA ASN A 85 30.13 0.28 -10.54
C ASN A 85 29.43 1.62 -10.32
N THR A 86 28.11 1.66 -10.62
CA THR A 86 27.27 2.64 -9.96
C THR A 86 27.31 2.31 -8.47
N THR A 87 28.08 3.06 -7.71
CA THR A 87 28.05 3.01 -6.24
C THR A 87 26.61 3.30 -5.85
N ALA A 88 25.86 2.25 -5.46
CA ALA A 88 24.51 2.40 -4.95
C ALA A 88 24.54 3.44 -3.82
N THR A 89 23.57 4.33 -3.78
CA THR A 89 23.43 5.25 -2.66
C THR A 89 23.33 4.42 -1.37
N ALA A 90 23.73 4.97 -0.23
CA ALA A 90 23.65 4.27 1.05
C ALA A 90 22.22 3.74 1.32
N SER A 91 21.20 4.41 0.81
CA SER A 91 19.79 3.98 0.90
C SER A 91 19.51 2.78 -0.01
N GLU A 92 19.98 2.77 -1.26
CA GLU A 92 19.80 1.65 -2.19
C GLU A 92 20.54 0.40 -1.74
N ALA A 93 21.77 0.56 -1.25
CA ALA A 93 22.53 -0.52 -0.65
C ALA A 93 21.80 -1.11 0.57
N SER A 94 21.14 -0.26 1.39
CA SER A 94 20.37 -0.70 2.54
C SER A 94 19.14 -1.53 2.14
N VAL A 95 18.38 -1.13 1.13
CA VAL A 95 17.21 -1.89 0.65
C VAL A 95 17.63 -3.23 0.08
N SER A 96 18.66 -3.26 -0.77
CA SER A 96 19.20 -4.50 -1.36
C SER A 96 19.65 -5.49 -0.30
N ASN A 97 20.37 -5.02 0.73
CA ASN A 97 20.83 -5.85 1.84
C ASN A 97 19.66 -6.43 2.66
N VAL A 98 18.59 -5.63 2.87
CA VAL A 98 17.36 -6.10 3.55
C VAL A 98 16.72 -7.22 2.75
N ILE A 99 16.61 -7.06 1.42
CA ILE A 99 16.02 -8.06 0.54
C ILE A 99 16.82 -9.35 0.59
N GLU A 100 18.13 -9.30 0.37
CA GLU A 100 19.01 -10.46 0.40
C GLU A 100 18.93 -11.21 1.75
N LYS A 101 18.89 -10.47 2.85
CA LYS A 101 18.77 -11.03 4.20
C LYS A 101 17.44 -11.76 4.40
N VAL A 102 16.32 -11.21 3.93
CA VAL A 102 14.98 -11.63 4.35
C VAL A 102 14.25 -12.47 3.30
N SER A 103 14.57 -12.39 2.00
CA SER A 103 13.91 -13.18 0.94
C SER A 103 13.81 -14.67 1.25
N PRO A 104 14.82 -15.35 1.80
CA PRO A 104 14.70 -16.75 2.14
C PRO A 104 13.68 -17.08 3.25
N SER A 105 13.18 -16.06 3.94
CA SER A 105 12.11 -16.18 4.95
C SER A 105 10.74 -15.79 4.42
N VAL A 106 10.64 -15.42 3.13
CA VAL A 106 9.38 -15.01 2.49
C VAL A 106 8.95 -16.10 1.52
N VAL A 107 7.70 -16.51 1.61
CA VAL A 107 7.17 -17.62 0.82
C VAL A 107 5.95 -17.20 0.04
N SER A 108 5.74 -17.83 -1.13
CA SER A 108 4.47 -17.78 -1.84
C SER A 108 3.48 -18.73 -1.20
N ILE A 109 2.25 -18.31 -1.04
CA ILE A 109 1.13 -19.16 -0.65
C ILE A 109 0.18 -19.21 -1.84
N VAL A 110 -0.04 -20.40 -2.37
CA VAL A 110 -0.98 -20.67 -3.45
C VAL A 110 -2.13 -21.49 -2.88
N THR A 111 -3.35 -21.02 -3.06
CA THR A 111 -4.55 -21.68 -2.55
C THR A 111 -5.47 -22.06 -3.70
N ASN A 112 -6.04 -23.26 -3.61
CA ASN A 112 -7.12 -23.68 -4.47
C ASN A 112 -8.45 -23.42 -3.74
N THR A 113 -9.33 -22.65 -4.36
CA THR A 113 -10.66 -22.35 -3.83
C THR A 113 -11.72 -22.78 -4.81
N THR A 114 -12.89 -23.17 -4.31
CA THR A 114 -14.04 -23.50 -5.17
C THR A 114 -14.99 -22.31 -5.17
N LYS A 115 -15.07 -21.59 -6.30
CA LYS A 115 -16.09 -20.55 -6.48
C LYS A 115 -17.34 -21.14 -7.11
N ARG A 116 -18.49 -20.93 -6.46
CA ARG A 116 -19.79 -21.24 -7.07
C ARG A 116 -20.14 -20.13 -8.05
N THR A 117 -20.33 -20.49 -9.32
CA THR A 117 -20.82 -19.61 -10.39
C THR A 117 -22.22 -20.04 -10.81
N ILE A 118 -22.91 -19.21 -11.58
CA ILE A 118 -24.20 -19.57 -12.17
C ILE A 118 -24.13 -20.79 -13.12
N TYR A 119 -22.92 -21.14 -13.56
CA TYR A 119 -22.64 -22.30 -14.41
C TYR A 119 -22.10 -23.52 -13.65
N GLY A 120 -22.09 -23.48 -12.30
CA GLY A 120 -21.61 -24.57 -11.46
C GLY A 120 -20.38 -24.18 -10.63
N ALA A 121 -19.75 -25.17 -10.00
CA ALA A 121 -18.54 -24.98 -9.22
C ALA A 121 -17.31 -24.86 -10.13
N ALA A 122 -16.59 -23.76 -10.05
CA ALA A 122 -15.32 -23.55 -10.75
C ALA A 122 -14.17 -23.50 -9.74
N GLN A 123 -13.07 -24.18 -10.05
CA GLN A 123 -11.84 -24.05 -9.28
C GLN A 123 -11.15 -22.72 -9.61
N ALA A 124 -10.82 -21.96 -8.59
CA ALA A 124 -10.06 -20.72 -8.69
C ALA A 124 -8.77 -20.86 -7.88
N ARG A 125 -7.69 -20.29 -8.41
CA ARG A 125 -6.43 -20.16 -7.67
C ARG A 125 -6.32 -18.74 -7.15
N ALA A 126 -5.94 -18.63 -5.89
CA ALA A 126 -5.54 -17.35 -5.28
C ALA A 126 -4.09 -17.49 -4.80
N ALA A 127 -3.40 -16.36 -4.72
CA ALA A 127 -2.04 -16.32 -4.25
C ALA A 127 -1.84 -15.16 -3.28
N GLY A 128 -0.99 -15.38 -2.30
CA GLY A 128 -0.54 -14.41 -1.31
C GLY A 128 0.89 -14.71 -0.89
N THR A 129 1.30 -14.04 0.15
CA THR A 129 2.64 -14.16 0.72
C THR A 129 2.57 -14.66 2.15
N GLY A 130 3.61 -15.31 2.62
CA GLY A 130 3.78 -15.71 4.02
C GLY A 130 5.19 -15.43 4.52
N ILE A 131 5.34 -15.44 5.84
CA ILE A 131 6.57 -15.17 6.57
C ILE A 131 6.92 -16.42 7.34
N VAL A 132 8.05 -17.04 7.09
CA VAL A 132 8.58 -18.16 7.89
C VAL A 132 8.95 -17.62 9.27
N ILE A 133 8.30 -18.10 10.31
CA ILE A 133 8.51 -17.66 11.71
C ILE A 133 9.26 -18.69 12.56
N SER A 134 9.51 -19.89 12.03
CA SER A 134 10.32 -20.90 12.69
C SER A 134 11.04 -21.82 11.72
N ARG A 135 12.15 -22.41 12.16
CA ARG A 135 12.98 -23.31 11.35
C ARG A 135 12.28 -24.63 11.01
N ASP A 136 11.35 -25.03 11.82
CA ASP A 136 10.55 -26.26 11.66
C ASP A 136 9.30 -26.09 10.84
N GLY A 137 9.09 -24.89 10.19
CA GLY A 137 8.09 -24.71 9.15
C GLY A 137 6.80 -24.02 9.56
N TYR A 138 6.75 -23.29 10.66
CA TYR A 138 5.64 -22.39 10.93
C TYR A 138 5.72 -21.15 10.07
N ILE A 139 4.59 -20.77 9.49
CA ILE A 139 4.43 -19.61 8.60
C ILE A 139 3.30 -18.73 9.11
N LEU A 140 3.52 -17.43 9.10
CA LEU A 140 2.56 -16.39 9.39
C LEU A 140 2.07 -15.77 8.08
N THR A 141 0.76 -15.57 7.92
CA THR A 141 0.14 -14.92 6.76
C THR A 141 -1.17 -14.26 7.14
N ASN A 142 -1.87 -13.64 6.19
CA ASN A 142 -3.22 -13.16 6.43
C ASN A 142 -4.27 -14.30 6.38
N ARG A 143 -5.34 -14.15 7.16
CA ARG A 143 -6.48 -15.08 7.17
C ARG A 143 -7.17 -15.12 5.80
N HIS A 144 -7.39 -13.94 5.17
CA HIS A 144 -8.06 -13.87 3.87
C HIS A 144 -7.27 -14.60 2.76
N VAL A 145 -5.94 -14.74 2.87
CA VAL A 145 -5.11 -15.47 1.91
C VAL A 145 -5.47 -16.96 1.89
N VAL A 146 -5.84 -17.53 3.04
CA VAL A 146 -6.16 -18.96 3.18
C VAL A 146 -7.64 -19.24 3.42
N ALA A 147 -8.48 -18.19 3.41
CA ALA A 147 -9.92 -18.33 3.60
C ALA A 147 -10.53 -19.19 2.48
N ASN A 148 -11.38 -20.17 2.88
CA ASN A 148 -12.05 -21.09 1.96
C ASN A 148 -11.09 -21.91 1.06
N ALA A 149 -9.81 -22.02 1.43
CA ALA A 149 -8.86 -22.87 0.71
C ALA A 149 -9.20 -24.35 0.92
N SER A 150 -9.37 -25.08 -0.17
CA SER A 150 -9.48 -26.55 -0.16
C SER A 150 -8.11 -27.22 -0.10
N ALA A 151 -7.06 -26.55 -0.57
CA ALA A 151 -5.68 -26.97 -0.48
C ALA A 151 -4.77 -25.74 -0.44
N VAL A 152 -3.67 -25.84 0.29
CA VAL A 152 -2.65 -24.81 0.42
C VAL A 152 -1.31 -25.39 -0.01
N GLN A 153 -0.64 -24.72 -0.95
CA GLN A 153 0.72 -24.99 -1.35
C GLN A 153 1.60 -23.83 -0.91
N VAL A 154 2.78 -24.13 -0.38
CA VAL A 154 3.79 -23.13 -0.03
C VAL A 154 4.99 -23.30 -0.95
N VAL A 155 5.45 -22.22 -1.57
CA VAL A 155 6.62 -22.21 -2.43
C VAL A 155 7.68 -21.30 -1.81
N LEU A 156 8.86 -21.83 -1.55
CA LEU A 156 10.00 -21.11 -1.01
C LEU A 156 10.67 -20.20 -2.07
N ASP A 157 11.56 -19.35 -1.64
CA ASP A 157 12.34 -18.44 -2.50
C ASP A 157 13.18 -19.18 -3.55
N ASP A 158 13.72 -20.35 -3.23
CA ASP A 158 14.47 -21.21 -4.15
C ASP A 158 13.59 -21.98 -5.15
N GLY A 159 12.25 -21.88 -5.03
CA GLY A 159 11.27 -22.56 -5.86
C GLY A 159 10.83 -23.91 -5.33
N THR A 160 11.35 -24.38 -4.19
CA THR A 160 10.90 -25.62 -3.55
C THR A 160 9.44 -25.48 -3.14
N ALA A 161 8.60 -26.41 -3.59
CA ALA A 161 7.16 -26.40 -3.32
C ALA A 161 6.78 -27.48 -2.30
N TYR A 162 5.89 -27.13 -1.37
CA TYR A 162 5.35 -28.02 -0.36
C TYR A 162 3.82 -28.04 -0.45
N ASP A 163 3.25 -29.22 -0.60
CA ASP A 163 1.81 -29.46 -0.65
C ASP A 163 1.24 -29.97 0.68
N ASP A 164 2.09 -30.58 1.55
CA ASP A 164 1.70 -31.00 2.90
C ASP A 164 1.79 -29.83 3.88
N VAL A 165 0.81 -28.94 3.75
CA VAL A 165 0.71 -27.70 4.55
C VAL A 165 -0.61 -27.72 5.32
N LYS A 166 -0.54 -27.55 6.63
CA LYS A 166 -1.72 -27.47 7.52
C LYS A 166 -1.98 -26.04 7.94
N ILE A 167 -3.25 -25.63 7.93
CA ILE A 167 -3.71 -24.43 8.63
C ILE A 167 -3.78 -24.78 10.11
N VAL A 168 -2.87 -24.23 10.91
CA VAL A 168 -2.77 -24.50 12.37
C VAL A 168 -3.88 -23.78 13.12
N GLY A 169 -4.23 -22.59 12.65
CA GLY A 169 -5.29 -21.77 13.21
C GLY A 169 -5.33 -20.37 12.64
N VAL A 170 -6.37 -19.66 12.96
CA VAL A 170 -6.62 -18.29 12.49
C VAL A 170 -6.91 -17.36 13.66
N ASP A 171 -6.57 -16.09 13.54
CA ASP A 171 -7.03 -14.99 14.40
C ASP A 171 -7.97 -14.10 13.57
N PRO A 172 -9.28 -14.26 13.71
CA PRO A 172 -10.24 -13.55 12.88
C PRO A 172 -10.27 -12.04 13.14
N LEU A 173 -9.87 -11.60 14.33
CA LEU A 173 -9.91 -10.18 14.71
C LEU A 173 -8.76 -9.37 14.13
N ASN A 174 -7.64 -10.03 13.79
CA ASN A 174 -6.47 -9.37 13.23
C ASN A 174 -6.19 -9.79 11.78
N ASP A 175 -7.08 -10.50 11.12
CA ASP A 175 -6.85 -11.03 9.76
C ASP A 175 -5.54 -11.82 9.64
N VAL A 176 -5.26 -12.73 10.57
CA VAL A 176 -4.01 -13.50 10.63
C VAL A 176 -4.27 -15.00 10.61
N ALA A 177 -3.43 -15.74 9.92
CA ALA A 177 -3.42 -17.21 9.90
C ALA A 177 -2.00 -17.74 10.11
N TYR A 178 -1.94 -18.95 10.67
CA TYR A 178 -0.72 -19.71 10.88
C TYR A 178 -0.78 -21.02 10.12
N LEU A 179 0.28 -21.26 9.34
CA LEU A 179 0.45 -22.51 8.60
C LEU A 179 1.61 -23.31 9.15
N LYS A 180 1.63 -24.60 8.86
CA LYS A 180 2.72 -25.51 9.19
C LYS A 180 3.06 -26.38 8.00
N ILE A 181 4.28 -26.26 7.50
CA ILE A 181 4.85 -27.26 6.58
C ILE A 181 5.30 -28.45 7.42
N ASN A 182 4.82 -29.64 7.08
CA ASN A 182 5.26 -30.85 7.76
C ASN A 182 6.62 -31.34 7.24
N GLY A 183 7.38 -32.01 8.12
CA GLY A 183 8.63 -32.70 7.74
C GLY A 183 9.82 -31.80 7.43
N VAL A 184 9.76 -30.49 7.70
CA VAL A 184 10.89 -29.57 7.52
C VAL A 184 11.52 -29.19 8.86
N THR A 185 12.85 -28.96 8.87
CA THR A 185 13.59 -28.69 10.10
C THR A 185 14.61 -27.55 9.98
N ASN A 186 14.79 -26.99 8.79
CA ASN A 186 15.90 -26.05 8.56
C ASN A 186 15.51 -24.84 7.69
N LEU A 187 14.29 -24.37 7.78
CA LEU A 187 13.89 -23.16 7.09
C LEU A 187 14.54 -21.92 7.75
N ARG A 188 14.74 -20.88 6.95
CA ARG A 188 15.25 -19.60 7.46
C ARG A 188 14.08 -18.80 8.03
N ALA A 189 14.02 -18.66 9.35
CA ALA A 189 13.00 -17.85 10.02
C ALA A 189 13.36 -16.37 9.94
N ALA A 190 12.35 -15.53 9.74
CA ALA A 190 12.47 -14.08 9.78
C ALA A 190 12.74 -13.58 11.20
N GLU A 191 13.50 -12.50 11.31
CA GLU A 191 13.69 -11.80 12.56
C GLU A 191 12.47 -10.95 12.90
N ILE A 192 11.85 -11.22 14.04
CA ILE A 192 10.65 -10.47 14.49
C ILE A 192 11.08 -9.23 15.26
N GLY A 193 10.67 -8.07 14.78
CA GLY A 193 10.97 -6.78 15.36
C GLY A 193 10.01 -6.38 16.50
N ASP A 194 10.01 -5.08 16.78
CA ASP A 194 9.13 -4.45 17.77
C ASP A 194 8.39 -3.27 17.14
N SER A 195 7.10 -3.45 16.87
CA SER A 195 6.27 -2.42 16.24
C SER A 195 5.98 -1.22 17.15
N SER A 196 6.21 -1.34 18.47
CA SER A 196 6.05 -0.22 19.41
C SER A 196 7.11 0.89 19.21
N THR A 197 8.28 0.52 18.67
CA THR A 197 9.39 1.45 18.42
C THR A 197 9.29 2.17 17.08
N VAL A 198 8.37 1.76 16.23
CA VAL A 198 8.17 2.30 14.89
C VAL A 198 7.70 3.76 14.95
N ARG A 199 8.25 4.61 14.08
CA ARG A 199 7.92 6.04 14.01
C ARG A 199 7.32 6.40 12.66
N THR A 200 6.40 7.35 12.65
CA THR A 200 5.95 7.97 11.39
C THR A 200 7.14 8.63 10.68
N GLY A 201 7.25 8.46 9.36
CA GLY A 201 8.40 8.87 8.57
C GLY A 201 9.53 7.82 8.51
N GLN A 202 9.47 6.74 9.30
CA GLN A 202 10.45 5.65 9.25
C GLN A 202 10.37 4.92 7.91
N HIS A 203 11.52 4.72 7.26
CA HIS A 203 11.62 3.93 6.04
C HIS A 203 11.28 2.46 6.27
N VAL A 204 10.57 1.88 5.32
CA VAL A 204 10.13 0.49 5.34
C VAL A 204 10.27 -0.16 3.97
N VAL A 205 10.37 -1.49 3.98
CA VAL A 205 10.38 -2.33 2.79
C VAL A 205 9.28 -3.37 2.93
N ALA A 206 8.39 -3.46 1.93
CA ALA A 206 7.41 -4.52 1.83
C ALA A 206 7.90 -5.55 0.81
N ILE A 207 7.90 -6.83 1.18
CA ILE A 207 8.24 -7.93 0.28
C ILE A 207 6.99 -8.78 0.08
N GLY A 208 6.80 -9.23 -1.16
CA GLY A 208 5.74 -10.13 -1.52
C GLY A 208 6.10 -11.02 -2.69
N ASN A 209 5.27 -12.01 -2.93
CA ASN A 209 5.41 -12.92 -4.04
C ASN A 209 4.09 -12.95 -4.83
N ALA A 210 3.91 -11.92 -5.64
CA ALA A 210 2.68 -11.71 -6.39
C ALA A 210 2.43 -12.87 -7.37
N LEU A 211 1.30 -13.56 -7.19
CA LEU A 211 0.79 -14.61 -8.08
C LEU A 211 1.68 -15.85 -8.21
N GLY A 212 2.70 -16.03 -7.38
CA GLY A 212 3.69 -17.10 -7.56
C GLY A 212 4.53 -16.98 -8.84
N GLN A 213 4.25 -15.98 -9.68
CA GLN A 213 4.95 -15.71 -10.95
C GLN A 213 5.99 -14.58 -10.81
N TYR A 214 5.74 -13.62 -9.93
CA TYR A 214 6.64 -12.49 -9.69
C TYR A 214 7.23 -12.63 -8.29
N ARG A 215 8.22 -13.54 -8.17
CA ARG A 215 8.93 -13.77 -6.90
C ARG A 215 9.59 -12.48 -6.44
N ASN A 216 9.57 -12.24 -5.12
CA ASN A 216 10.24 -11.12 -4.48
C ASN A 216 9.88 -9.75 -5.07
N THR A 217 8.58 -9.52 -5.34
CA THR A 217 8.12 -8.16 -5.60
C THR A 217 8.40 -7.32 -4.37
N VAL A 218 9.25 -6.31 -4.54
CA VAL A 218 9.65 -5.40 -3.47
C VAL A 218 9.08 -4.03 -3.74
N SER A 219 8.56 -3.42 -2.70
CA SER A 219 8.26 -2.00 -2.67
C SER A 219 8.86 -1.37 -1.42
N SER A 220 9.24 -0.10 -1.51
CA SER A 220 9.76 0.67 -0.40
C SER A 220 8.98 1.96 -0.23
N GLY A 221 8.95 2.46 0.98
CA GLY A 221 8.26 3.68 1.35
C GLY A 221 8.55 4.05 2.79
N ILE A 222 7.61 4.74 3.42
CA ILE A 222 7.67 5.14 4.82
C ILE A 222 6.41 4.72 5.58
N ILE A 223 6.49 4.70 6.88
CA ILE A 223 5.29 4.71 7.74
C ILE A 223 4.65 6.09 7.65
N SER A 224 3.52 6.18 6.96
CA SER A 224 2.77 7.44 6.75
C SER A 224 1.85 7.77 7.94
N GLY A 225 1.46 6.76 8.73
CA GLY A 225 0.60 6.93 9.90
C GLY A 225 0.53 5.67 10.75
N LYS A 226 -0.03 5.81 11.95
CA LYS A 226 -0.20 4.71 12.93
C LYS A 226 -1.59 4.82 13.56
N GLY A 227 -2.07 3.72 14.16
CA GLY A 227 -3.35 3.71 14.85
C GLY A 227 -4.55 3.91 13.91
N ARG A 228 -4.46 3.42 12.67
CA ARG A 228 -5.53 3.56 11.69
C ARG A 228 -6.55 2.44 11.83
N SER A 229 -7.83 2.80 11.77
CA SER A 229 -8.92 1.83 11.66
C SER A 229 -9.34 1.71 10.21
N LEU A 230 -9.51 0.49 9.75
CA LEU A 230 -9.93 0.16 8.40
C LEU A 230 -11.14 -0.78 8.47
N SER A 231 -12.21 -0.40 7.80
CA SER A 231 -13.33 -1.31 7.54
C SER A 231 -13.11 -1.88 6.13
N ALA A 232 -12.69 -3.11 6.04
CA ALA A 232 -12.54 -3.83 4.79
C ALA A 232 -13.82 -4.62 4.54
N SER A 233 -14.48 -4.35 3.40
CA SER A 233 -15.52 -5.23 2.88
C SER A 233 -14.86 -6.22 1.94
N ASP A 234 -15.12 -7.50 2.14
CA ASP A 234 -14.70 -8.56 1.24
C ASP A 234 -15.33 -8.30 -0.15
N GLU A 235 -14.54 -8.37 -1.26
CA GLU A 235 -15.07 -8.20 -2.63
C GLU A 235 -16.20 -9.19 -2.96
N ALA A 236 -16.34 -10.25 -2.17
CA ALA A 236 -17.42 -11.23 -2.26
C ALA A 236 -18.69 -10.85 -1.47
N GLY A 237 -18.72 -9.70 -0.78
CA GLY A 237 -19.93 -9.23 -0.07
C GLY A 237 -20.28 -9.97 1.23
N GLY A 238 -19.33 -10.68 1.84
CA GLY A 238 -19.63 -11.63 2.92
C GLY A 238 -19.30 -11.21 4.35
N SER A 239 -18.35 -10.32 4.59
CA SER A 239 -18.02 -9.87 5.94
C SER A 239 -17.37 -8.49 5.95
N ASN A 240 -17.89 -7.59 6.76
CA ASN A 240 -17.21 -6.35 7.09
C ASN A 240 -16.17 -6.67 8.18
N GLU A 241 -14.91 -6.76 7.80
CA GLU A 241 -13.82 -6.84 8.77
C GLU A 241 -13.44 -5.42 9.19
N SER A 242 -13.42 -5.20 10.49
CA SER A 242 -12.92 -3.96 11.08
C SER A 242 -11.56 -4.24 11.71
N LEU A 243 -10.51 -3.82 11.01
CA LEU A 243 -9.15 -3.87 11.52
C LEU A 243 -8.83 -2.53 12.20
N SER A 244 -8.30 -2.58 13.40
CA SER A 244 -7.90 -1.40 14.16
C SER A 244 -6.39 -1.39 14.39
N ASP A 245 -5.87 -0.21 14.74
CA ASP A 245 -4.47 -0.01 15.11
C ASP A 245 -3.45 -0.33 14.00
N MET A 246 -3.85 -0.12 12.73
CA MET A 246 -3.02 -0.44 11.57
C MET A 246 -1.91 0.59 11.35
N PHE A 247 -0.78 0.14 10.82
CA PHE A 247 0.19 1.01 10.17
C PHE A 247 -0.31 1.42 8.79
N GLN A 248 -0.18 2.69 8.47
CA GLN A 248 -0.35 3.22 7.12
C GLN A 248 1.02 3.42 6.49
N THR A 249 1.17 3.04 5.22
CA THR A 249 2.42 3.21 4.45
C THR A 249 2.12 3.64 3.03
N ASP A 250 3.05 4.35 2.40
CA ASP A 250 3.05 4.65 0.97
C ASP A 250 3.85 3.62 0.15
N ALA A 251 4.51 2.67 0.82
CA ALA A 251 5.01 1.48 0.13
C ALA A 251 3.85 0.79 -0.61
N ALA A 252 4.05 0.45 -1.88
CA ALA A 252 3.00 -0.15 -2.69
C ALA A 252 2.57 -1.52 -2.12
N ILE A 253 1.39 -1.56 -1.50
CA ILE A 253 0.73 -2.78 -1.06
C ILE A 253 -0.31 -3.14 -2.12
N ASN A 254 -0.24 -4.36 -2.67
CA ASN A 254 -1.11 -4.83 -3.74
C ASN A 254 -1.43 -6.31 -3.53
N SER A 255 -2.42 -6.82 -4.28
CA SER A 255 -2.70 -8.26 -4.33
C SER A 255 -1.41 -9.02 -4.66
N GLY A 256 -1.01 -9.92 -3.76
CA GLY A 256 0.20 -10.73 -3.87
C GLY A 256 1.24 -10.43 -2.78
N ASN A 257 1.37 -9.22 -2.23
CA ASN A 257 2.20 -9.01 -1.05
C ASN A 257 1.42 -9.06 0.28
N SER A 258 0.09 -9.24 0.23
CA SER A 258 -0.72 -9.53 1.42
C SER A 258 -0.24 -10.80 2.13
N GLY A 259 -0.06 -10.72 3.45
CA GLY A 259 0.52 -11.76 4.30
C GLY A 259 2.04 -11.75 4.36
N GLY A 260 2.70 -10.97 3.51
CA GLY A 260 4.14 -10.76 3.53
C GLY A 260 4.60 -9.74 4.56
N PRO A 261 5.92 -9.66 4.80
CA PRO A 261 6.48 -8.78 5.80
C PRO A 261 6.51 -7.30 5.36
N LEU A 262 6.22 -6.42 6.31
CA LEU A 262 6.68 -5.05 6.32
C LEU A 262 7.93 -4.99 7.21
N LEU A 263 9.04 -4.54 6.66
CA LEU A 263 10.37 -4.61 7.27
C LEU A 263 10.91 -3.22 7.61
N ASN A 264 11.67 -3.11 8.68
CA ASN A 264 12.59 -1.99 8.87
C ASN A 264 13.92 -2.24 8.10
N TYR A 265 14.78 -1.24 8.04
CA TYR A 265 16.08 -1.35 7.34
C TYR A 265 17.12 -2.24 8.05
N ALA A 266 16.84 -2.75 9.25
CA ALA A 266 17.59 -3.83 9.88
C ALA A 266 17.15 -5.23 9.39
N GLY A 267 16.12 -5.31 8.56
CA GLY A 267 15.53 -6.56 8.08
C GLY A 267 14.65 -7.26 9.11
N GLN A 268 14.11 -6.53 10.07
CA GLN A 268 13.20 -7.07 11.07
C GLN A 268 11.75 -6.84 10.65
N VAL A 269 10.90 -7.85 10.85
CA VAL A 269 9.46 -7.77 10.59
C VAL A 269 8.80 -6.88 11.64
N ILE A 270 8.31 -5.72 11.22
CA ILE A 270 7.59 -4.77 12.07
C ILE A 270 6.08 -4.78 11.83
N GLY A 271 5.65 -5.41 10.72
CA GLY A 271 4.23 -5.54 10.38
C GLY A 271 3.98 -6.63 9.35
N ILE A 272 2.71 -6.91 9.10
CA ILE A 272 2.21 -7.85 8.09
C ILE A 272 1.39 -7.04 7.09
N ASN A 273 1.79 -7.04 5.83
CA ASN A 273 1.06 -6.34 4.76
C ASN A 273 -0.33 -6.96 4.61
N THR A 274 -1.40 -6.16 4.52
CA THR A 274 -2.74 -6.75 4.46
C THR A 274 -3.67 -6.14 3.43
N ALA A 275 -3.82 -4.83 3.38
CA ALA A 275 -4.87 -4.20 2.59
C ALA A 275 -4.43 -2.89 1.96
N VAL A 276 -5.20 -2.46 0.99
CA VAL A 276 -5.15 -1.11 0.40
C VAL A 276 -6.49 -0.43 0.60
N ALA A 277 -6.49 0.88 0.74
CA ALA A 277 -7.72 1.66 0.75
C ALA A 277 -8.38 1.58 -0.63
N SER A 278 -9.63 1.12 -0.71
CA SER A 278 -10.37 1.07 -1.96
C SER A 278 -10.44 2.45 -2.62
N GLY A 279 -9.99 2.54 -3.87
CA GLY A 279 -10.02 3.79 -4.64
C GLY A 279 -8.93 4.81 -4.29
N ALA A 280 -7.98 4.50 -3.40
CA ALA A 280 -6.86 5.38 -3.07
C ALA A 280 -5.53 4.81 -3.59
N THR A 281 -4.71 5.65 -4.21
CA THR A 281 -3.36 5.30 -4.65
C THR A 281 -2.35 5.72 -3.59
N GLY A 282 -1.38 4.85 -3.28
CA GLY A 282 -0.31 5.17 -2.32
C GLY A 282 -0.75 5.12 -0.85
N ILE A 283 -1.84 4.42 -0.53
CA ILE A 283 -2.30 4.18 0.83
C ILE A 283 -2.41 2.68 1.06
N GLY A 284 -1.36 2.09 1.62
CA GLY A 284 -1.31 0.71 2.06
C GLY A 284 -1.42 0.59 3.57
N PHE A 285 -1.83 -0.58 4.05
CA PHE A 285 -1.95 -0.88 5.47
C PHE A 285 -1.21 -2.17 5.83
N ALA A 286 -0.68 -2.18 7.05
CA ALA A 286 -0.05 -3.37 7.62
C ALA A 286 -0.46 -3.53 9.10
N ILE A 287 -0.64 -4.77 9.51
CA ILE A 287 -0.92 -5.16 10.89
C ILE A 287 0.38 -5.03 11.68
N PRO A 288 0.46 -4.25 12.78
CA PRO A 288 1.64 -4.19 13.62
C PRO A 288 2.00 -5.57 14.17
N ILE A 289 3.29 -5.96 14.09
CA ILE A 289 3.71 -7.31 14.48
C ILE A 289 3.44 -7.62 15.96
N ASN A 290 3.44 -6.60 16.82
CA ASN A 290 3.15 -6.79 18.24
C ASN A 290 1.71 -7.26 18.49
N ALA A 291 0.76 -6.90 17.64
CA ALA A 291 -0.63 -7.32 17.75
C ALA A 291 -0.82 -8.85 17.68
N VAL A 292 0.16 -9.57 17.15
CA VAL A 292 0.10 -11.02 16.91
C VAL A 292 1.17 -11.82 17.67
N LYS A 293 2.03 -11.17 18.44
CA LYS A 293 3.12 -11.85 19.19
C LYS A 293 2.60 -12.90 20.17
N GLY A 294 1.48 -12.64 20.85
CA GLY A 294 0.88 -13.58 21.79
C GLY A 294 0.35 -14.84 21.10
N THR A 295 -0.39 -14.68 20.00
CA THR A 295 -0.89 -15.81 19.21
C THR A 295 0.26 -16.59 18.57
N MET A 296 1.30 -15.89 18.09
CA MET A 296 2.51 -16.49 17.56
C MET A 296 3.25 -17.34 18.61
N LYS A 297 3.40 -16.84 19.84
CA LYS A 297 3.97 -17.63 20.97
C LYS A 297 3.17 -18.88 21.24
N SER A 298 1.82 -18.79 21.26
CA SER A 298 0.94 -19.94 21.47
C SER A 298 1.16 -21.01 20.40
N VAL A 299 1.21 -20.62 19.15
CA VAL A 299 1.40 -21.52 18.00
C VAL A 299 2.78 -22.17 18.01
N LEU A 300 3.85 -21.41 18.26
CA LEU A 300 5.21 -21.92 18.34
C LEU A 300 5.42 -22.89 19.53
N ALA A 301 4.60 -22.78 20.57
CA ALA A 301 4.56 -23.73 21.68
C ALA A 301 3.72 -24.99 21.37
N GLY A 302 3.26 -25.17 20.12
CA GLY A 302 2.43 -26.31 19.71
C GLY A 302 0.96 -26.24 20.14
N ASN A 303 0.50 -25.10 20.65
CA ASN A 303 -0.88 -24.87 21.04
C ASN A 303 -1.72 -24.37 19.85
N ARG A 304 -3.05 -24.44 19.97
CA ARG A 304 -3.96 -23.73 19.07
C ARG A 304 -3.75 -22.22 19.18
N VAL A 305 -4.16 -21.47 18.16
CA VAL A 305 -4.24 -20.02 18.25
C VAL A 305 -5.13 -19.62 19.42
N LYS A 306 -4.54 -18.99 20.41
CA LYS A 306 -5.26 -18.49 21.59
C LYS A 306 -4.94 -17.01 21.74
N ARG A 307 -5.94 -16.17 21.49
CA ARG A 307 -5.80 -14.73 21.66
C ARG A 307 -6.06 -14.35 23.12
N ALA A 308 -5.19 -13.49 23.65
CA ALA A 308 -5.43 -12.87 24.94
C ALA A 308 -6.69 -11.98 24.88
N TYR A 309 -7.51 -12.05 25.91
CA TYR A 309 -8.79 -11.40 26.00
C TYR A 309 -8.94 -10.67 27.33
N ILE A 310 -9.47 -9.47 27.27
CA ILE A 310 -9.71 -8.65 28.46
C ILE A 310 -11.22 -8.42 28.73
N GLY A 311 -12.04 -8.32 27.70
CA GLY A 311 -13.49 -8.21 27.82
C GLY A 311 -14.01 -6.80 28.00
N ILE A 312 -13.43 -5.85 27.27
CA ILE A 312 -13.94 -4.47 27.20
C ILE A 312 -14.29 -4.09 25.77
N ARG A 313 -15.21 -3.14 25.62
CA ARG A 313 -15.37 -2.30 24.44
C ARG A 313 -14.80 -0.93 24.74
N TYR A 314 -14.10 -0.35 23.80
CA TYR A 314 -13.45 0.92 23.99
C TYR A 314 -13.39 1.71 22.67
N VAL A 315 -13.16 2.99 22.81
CA VAL A 315 -12.89 3.89 21.70
C VAL A 315 -11.51 4.49 21.89
N ASP A 316 -10.68 4.47 20.85
CA ASP A 316 -9.38 5.13 20.88
C ASP A 316 -9.57 6.65 20.95
N ILE A 317 -8.97 7.28 21.95
CA ILE A 317 -9.07 8.72 22.13
C ILE A 317 -8.21 9.42 21.10
N THR A 318 -8.87 10.21 20.25
CA THR A 318 -8.24 11.19 19.38
C THR A 318 -8.37 12.59 19.96
N PRO A 319 -7.52 13.57 19.59
CA PRO A 319 -7.66 14.94 20.04
C PRO A 319 -9.05 15.56 19.77
N ALA A 320 -9.67 15.17 18.64
CA ALA A 320 -11.02 15.60 18.27
C ALA A 320 -12.08 15.02 19.22
N LEU A 321 -11.96 13.72 19.54
CA LEU A 321 -12.86 13.02 20.46
C LEU A 321 -12.68 13.55 21.88
N ALA A 322 -11.44 13.75 22.33
CA ALA A 322 -11.15 14.34 23.64
C ALA A 322 -11.82 15.71 23.81
N LYS A 323 -11.70 16.57 22.79
CA LYS A 323 -12.37 17.89 22.79
C LYS A 323 -13.89 17.78 22.79
N ARG A 324 -14.46 16.86 21.98
CA ARG A 324 -15.92 16.66 21.86
C ARG A 324 -16.57 16.19 23.16
N TYR A 325 -15.91 15.26 23.85
CA TYR A 325 -16.43 14.64 25.09
C TYR A 325 -15.80 15.21 26.37
N HIS A 326 -15.03 16.30 26.26
CA HIS A 326 -14.34 16.95 27.40
C HIS A 326 -13.50 15.97 28.21
N LEU A 327 -12.81 15.02 27.54
CA LEU A 327 -11.97 14.05 28.22
C LEU A 327 -10.71 14.72 28.77
N PRO A 328 -10.22 14.28 29.94
CA PRO A 328 -9.07 14.90 30.61
C PRO A 328 -7.73 14.60 29.94
N VAL A 329 -7.69 13.70 28.97
CA VAL A 329 -6.50 13.29 28.23
C VAL A 329 -6.78 13.24 26.72
N ALA A 330 -5.75 13.50 25.91
CA ALA A 330 -5.86 13.50 24.45
C ALA A 330 -5.54 12.15 23.80
N LYS A 331 -5.14 11.14 24.59
CA LYS A 331 -4.75 9.80 24.12
C LYS A 331 -5.15 8.75 25.16
N GLY A 332 -5.39 7.54 24.71
CA GLY A 332 -5.78 6.41 25.55
C GLY A 332 -6.93 5.60 24.94
N ALA A 333 -7.35 4.54 25.64
CA ALA A 333 -8.52 3.75 25.31
C ALA A 333 -9.65 4.08 26.29
N TYR A 334 -10.69 4.73 25.80
CA TYR A 334 -11.87 5.11 26.59
C TYR A 334 -12.84 3.92 26.64
N VAL A 335 -13.05 3.35 27.80
CA VAL A 335 -13.95 2.23 28.02
C VAL A 335 -15.38 2.74 27.93
N ALA A 336 -15.98 2.59 26.76
CA ALA A 336 -17.33 3.03 26.45
C ALA A 336 -17.94 2.22 25.30
N SER A 337 -19.26 2.18 25.24
CA SER A 337 -20.03 1.57 24.15
C SER A 337 -21.36 2.30 24.02
N ASP A 338 -21.84 2.46 22.78
CA ASP A 338 -23.07 3.20 22.49
C ASP A 338 -24.34 2.39 22.79
N ASP A 339 -24.28 1.05 22.67
CA ASP A 339 -25.47 0.19 22.64
C ASP A 339 -25.42 -1.02 23.60
N ARG A 340 -24.29 -1.29 24.25
CA ARG A 340 -24.07 -2.45 25.10
C ARG A 340 -23.17 -2.10 26.28
N SER A 341 -23.15 -2.99 27.29
CA SER A 341 -22.18 -2.86 28.37
C SER A 341 -20.75 -2.79 27.82
N SER A 342 -20.00 -1.75 28.18
CA SER A 342 -18.60 -1.57 27.77
C SER A 342 -17.67 -2.58 28.44
N VAL A 343 -18.03 -3.11 29.62
CA VAL A 343 -17.31 -4.18 30.31
C VAL A 343 -18.19 -5.41 30.27
N GLN A 344 -17.68 -6.52 29.72
CA GLN A 344 -18.44 -7.76 29.62
C GLN A 344 -18.55 -8.42 31.01
N PRO A 345 -19.73 -8.91 31.40
CA PRO A 345 -19.88 -9.68 32.63
C PRO A 345 -18.92 -10.88 32.68
N ASP A 346 -18.44 -11.22 33.87
CA ASP A 346 -17.52 -12.34 34.14
C ASP A 346 -16.18 -12.30 33.37
N SER A 347 -15.92 -11.22 32.66
CA SER A 347 -14.66 -11.01 31.93
C SER A 347 -13.47 -10.73 32.87
N PRO A 348 -12.23 -10.88 32.40
CA PRO A 348 -11.04 -10.43 33.12
C PRO A 348 -11.12 -8.96 33.59
N ALA A 349 -11.64 -8.08 32.75
CA ALA A 349 -11.81 -6.65 33.09
C ALA A 349 -12.82 -6.47 34.23
N SER A 350 -13.98 -7.16 34.17
CA SER A 350 -15.00 -7.13 35.22
C SER A 350 -14.43 -7.61 36.54
N LYS A 351 -13.72 -8.74 36.55
CA LYS A 351 -13.06 -9.31 37.73
C LYS A 351 -11.99 -8.40 38.33
N ALA A 352 -11.30 -7.63 37.47
CA ALA A 352 -10.30 -6.67 37.89
C ALA A 352 -10.90 -5.32 38.31
N GLY A 353 -12.22 -5.13 38.20
CA GLY A 353 -12.90 -3.91 38.61
C GLY A 353 -12.78 -2.74 37.61
N ILE A 354 -12.51 -3.03 36.33
CA ILE A 354 -12.61 -2.02 35.26
C ILE A 354 -14.09 -1.65 35.11
N GLN A 355 -14.37 -0.37 34.87
CA GLN A 355 -15.71 0.19 34.79
C GLN A 355 -15.92 0.99 33.51
N ASP A 356 -17.16 1.20 33.17
CA ASP A 356 -17.55 2.16 32.14
C ASP A 356 -17.06 3.56 32.50
N GLY A 357 -16.56 4.29 31.52
CA GLY A 357 -15.97 5.63 31.74
C GLY A 357 -14.49 5.62 32.14
N ASP A 358 -13.86 4.47 32.39
CA ASP A 358 -12.41 4.40 32.60
C ASP A 358 -11.65 4.78 31.34
N ILE A 359 -10.51 5.44 31.49
CA ILE A 359 -9.58 5.69 30.39
C ILE A 359 -8.29 4.91 30.67
N ILE A 360 -7.98 3.92 29.85
CA ILE A 360 -6.74 3.18 29.96
C ILE A 360 -5.64 4.00 29.28
N THR A 361 -4.65 4.43 30.05
CA THR A 361 -3.56 5.30 29.59
C THR A 361 -2.26 4.54 29.36
N LYS A 362 -2.04 3.40 30.07
CA LYS A 362 -0.84 2.57 29.90
C LYS A 362 -1.17 1.08 30.07
N VAL A 363 -0.38 0.24 29.39
CA VAL A 363 -0.32 -1.22 29.60
C VAL A 363 1.13 -1.57 29.94
N ASN A 364 1.38 -2.13 31.12
CA ASN A 364 2.72 -2.45 31.64
C ASN A 364 3.71 -1.27 31.44
N GLY A 365 3.28 -0.06 31.80
CA GLY A 365 4.07 1.17 31.66
C GLY A 365 4.14 1.76 30.24
N THR A 366 3.75 1.01 29.20
CA THR A 366 3.74 1.51 27.82
C THR A 366 2.47 2.34 27.57
N ALA A 367 2.64 3.57 27.10
CA ALA A 367 1.52 4.49 26.86
C ALA A 367 0.61 3.99 25.71
N VAL A 368 -0.69 4.05 25.95
CA VAL A 368 -1.74 3.80 24.94
C VAL A 368 -1.97 5.06 24.12
N GLY A 369 -2.05 4.93 22.81
CA GLY A 369 -2.32 6.03 21.88
C GLY A 369 -1.96 5.68 20.45
N GLU A 370 -1.91 6.67 19.56
CA GLU A 370 -1.68 6.49 18.12
C GLU A 370 -0.43 5.64 17.79
N SER A 371 0.58 5.68 18.65
CA SER A 371 1.82 4.91 18.43
C SER A 371 1.71 3.45 18.87
N ASN A 372 0.86 3.18 19.85
CA ASN A 372 0.67 1.86 20.45
C ASN A 372 -0.78 1.74 20.83
N GLY A 373 -1.60 1.19 19.93
CA GLY A 373 -3.00 0.95 20.19
C GLY A 373 -3.20 -0.08 21.31
N PHE A 374 -4.26 0.06 22.06
CA PHE A 374 -4.55 -0.84 23.17
C PHE A 374 -4.65 -2.30 22.74
N SER A 375 -5.27 -2.57 21.58
CA SER A 375 -5.40 -3.92 21.02
C SER A 375 -4.04 -4.55 20.72
N SER A 376 -3.12 -3.80 20.11
CA SER A 376 -1.75 -4.26 19.82
C SER A 376 -0.93 -4.49 21.08
N LEU A 377 -1.11 -3.66 22.10
CA LEU A 377 -0.43 -3.85 23.39
C LEU A 377 -0.90 -5.13 24.09
N ILE A 378 -2.20 -5.41 24.11
CA ILE A 378 -2.75 -6.65 24.69
C ILE A 378 -2.39 -7.87 23.83
N GLY A 379 -2.34 -7.73 22.50
CA GLY A 379 -1.99 -8.80 21.56
C GLY A 379 -0.59 -9.39 21.73
N GLN A 380 0.32 -8.73 22.49
CA GLN A 380 1.65 -9.25 22.79
C GLN A 380 1.66 -10.38 23.85
N TYR A 381 0.57 -10.50 24.59
CA TYR A 381 0.43 -11.42 25.72
C TYR A 381 -0.35 -12.66 25.32
N THR A 382 -0.21 -13.69 26.15
CA THR A 382 -0.96 -14.94 26.05
C THR A 382 -2.07 -15.00 27.13
N PRO A 383 -3.10 -15.83 26.96
CA PRO A 383 -4.05 -16.09 28.06
C PRO A 383 -3.31 -16.52 29.35
N ASN A 384 -3.81 -16.08 30.49
CA ASN A 384 -3.27 -16.21 31.84
C ASN A 384 -2.08 -15.28 32.17
N ASP A 385 -1.53 -14.53 31.21
CA ASP A 385 -0.57 -13.47 31.54
C ASP A 385 -1.27 -12.39 32.39
N VAL A 386 -0.53 -11.81 33.31
CA VAL A 386 -0.99 -10.67 34.13
C VAL A 386 -0.45 -9.39 33.54
N VAL A 387 -1.35 -8.46 33.22
CA VAL A 387 -0.98 -7.13 32.74
C VAL A 387 -1.38 -6.09 33.77
N GLU A 388 -0.55 -5.07 33.90
CA GLU A 388 -0.82 -3.91 34.72
C GLU A 388 -1.36 -2.79 33.86
N LEU A 389 -2.58 -2.34 34.13
CA LEU A 389 -3.21 -1.22 33.45
C LEU A 389 -3.14 0.03 34.31
N THR A 390 -2.63 1.11 33.77
CA THR A 390 -2.82 2.43 34.34
C THR A 390 -4.12 2.99 33.77
N ILE A 391 -5.09 3.26 34.63
CA ILE A 391 -6.38 3.83 34.25
C ILE A 391 -6.57 5.20 34.87
N LEU A 392 -7.34 6.05 34.22
CA LEU A 392 -7.81 7.31 34.76
C LEU A 392 -9.32 7.19 35.01
N ARG A 393 -9.73 7.24 36.28
CA ARG A 393 -11.11 7.17 36.74
C ARG A 393 -11.46 8.40 37.58
N GLY A 394 -12.46 9.16 37.15
CA GLY A 394 -12.87 10.40 37.84
C GLY A 394 -11.71 11.41 38.03
N GLY A 395 -10.80 11.47 37.04
CA GLY A 395 -9.63 12.36 37.09
C GLY A 395 -8.46 11.86 37.97
N LYS A 396 -8.56 10.68 38.57
CA LYS A 396 -7.51 10.08 39.40
C LYS A 396 -6.86 8.89 38.69
N GLU A 397 -5.53 8.88 38.65
CA GLU A 397 -4.78 7.72 38.11
C GLU A 397 -4.82 6.56 39.10
N GLN A 398 -5.06 5.36 38.61
CA GLN A 398 -5.10 4.13 39.39
C GLN A 398 -4.40 3.02 38.59
N THR A 399 -3.82 2.07 39.30
CA THR A 399 -3.21 0.88 38.72
C THR A 399 -4.07 -0.33 39.01
N VAL A 400 -4.41 -1.09 37.97
CA VAL A 400 -5.25 -2.29 38.03
C VAL A 400 -4.51 -3.46 37.39
N LYS A 401 -4.37 -4.57 38.09
CA LYS A 401 -3.80 -5.81 37.55
C LYS A 401 -4.92 -6.68 36.97
N VAL A 402 -4.75 -7.10 35.75
CA VAL A 402 -5.72 -7.93 35.02
C VAL A 402 -5.05 -9.23 34.58
N THR A 403 -5.59 -10.36 35.00
CA THR A 403 -5.21 -11.66 34.43
C THR A 403 -6.00 -11.88 33.15
N LEU A 404 -5.32 -11.96 32.01
CA LEU A 404 -5.95 -12.10 30.71
C LEU A 404 -6.63 -13.46 30.54
N GLY A 405 -7.80 -13.48 29.95
CA GLY A 405 -8.50 -14.69 29.53
C GLY A 405 -8.14 -15.10 28.10
N ALA A 406 -8.72 -16.19 27.65
CA ALA A 406 -8.72 -16.59 26.25
C ALA A 406 -9.98 -16.06 25.55
N TYR A 407 -9.81 -15.50 24.36
CA TYR A 407 -10.96 -15.20 23.51
C TYR A 407 -11.61 -16.55 23.11
N ALA A 408 -12.88 -16.70 23.41
CA ALA A 408 -13.66 -17.85 22.96
C ALA A 408 -14.19 -17.55 21.55
N GLU A 409 -13.96 -18.49 20.62
CA GLU A 409 -14.56 -18.46 19.29
C GLU A 409 -16.07 -18.71 19.36
#